data_7fad5e694461e663122d0d7231261402
#
_entry.id   7fad5e694461e663122d0d7231261402
#
_cell.length_a   1.000
_cell.length_b   1.000
_cell.length_c   1.000
_cell.angle_alpha   90.00
_cell.angle_beta   90.00
_cell.angle_gamma   90.00
#
_symmetry.space_group_name_H-M   'P 1'
#
loop_
_entity.id
_entity.type
_entity.pdbx_description
1 polymer ?
#
loop_
_entity_poly.entity_id
_entity_poly.type
_entity_poly.pdbx_seq_one_letter_code
_entity_poly.pdbx_strand_id
1 'polypeptide(L)'
;DSDGQHNPEQIPLLINAITTHGVDVSIGSRFLGDSEASGYRKAGIKIITSAANYGTSLKISDSQSGFRAYSQNAINAIHPTEQGMSVSTEILLKISNKGLSLAEVPISITYGDDTSKYNSVSHGVSVLMNTLKYVSIKHPLKFYGVPGLFLTIAGIIFGGLFLDVYLNDQVVFYGSLLGAVVLFLLGAILSVTAIILFS
;
A
#
# COMPACT_ATOMS: atom_id res chain seq x y z
N ASP A 1 14.02 -9.33 -13.40
CA ASP A 1 14.40 -10.52 -12.62
C ASP A 1 14.90 -11.60 -13.57
N SER A 2 16.04 -12.18 -13.26
CA SER A 2 16.65 -13.26 -14.04
C SER A 2 16.66 -14.57 -13.25
N ASP A 3 15.65 -14.77 -12.41
CA ASP A 3 15.51 -15.93 -11.53
C ASP A 3 14.78 -17.12 -12.19
N GLY A 4 14.48 -17.01 -13.49
CA GLY A 4 13.84 -18.07 -14.27
C GLY A 4 12.34 -18.29 -13.97
N GLN A 5 11.71 -17.45 -13.16
CA GLN A 5 10.29 -17.60 -12.79
C GLN A 5 9.33 -17.13 -13.89
N HIS A 6 9.77 -16.20 -14.74
CA HIS A 6 8.97 -15.67 -15.83
C HIS A 6 9.25 -16.37 -17.16
N ASN A 7 8.19 -16.77 -17.86
CA ASN A 7 8.32 -17.36 -19.20
C ASN A 7 8.65 -16.26 -20.23
N PRO A 8 9.83 -16.34 -20.92
CA PRO A 8 10.22 -15.39 -21.96
C PRO A 8 9.21 -15.27 -23.11
N GLU A 9 8.45 -16.31 -23.41
CA GLU A 9 7.43 -16.32 -24.46
C GLU A 9 6.29 -15.33 -24.18
N GLN A 10 6.18 -14.84 -22.95
CA GLN A 10 5.19 -13.84 -22.56
C GLN A 10 5.67 -12.39 -22.75
N ILE A 11 6.96 -12.17 -23.09
CA ILE A 11 7.49 -10.83 -23.39
C ILE A 11 6.68 -10.11 -24.50
N PRO A 12 6.29 -10.77 -25.61
CA PRO A 12 5.50 -10.14 -26.65
C PRO A 12 4.15 -9.57 -26.14
N LEU A 13 3.54 -10.17 -25.10
CA LEU A 13 2.28 -9.67 -24.53
C LEU A 13 2.48 -8.29 -23.90
N LEU A 14 3.57 -8.09 -23.15
CA LEU A 14 3.88 -6.79 -22.54
C LEU A 14 4.23 -5.74 -23.61
N ILE A 15 5.02 -6.12 -24.62
CA ILE A 15 5.40 -5.23 -25.71
C ILE A 15 4.19 -4.83 -26.54
N ASN A 16 3.27 -5.74 -26.82
CA ASN A 16 2.06 -5.47 -27.57
C ASN A 16 1.16 -4.43 -26.87
N ALA A 17 1.07 -4.49 -25.54
CA ALA A 17 0.33 -3.47 -24.78
C ALA A 17 0.89 -2.06 -25.01
N ILE A 18 2.21 -1.91 -25.11
CA ILE A 18 2.86 -0.62 -25.40
C ILE A 18 2.67 -0.22 -26.85
N THR A 19 2.97 -1.13 -27.79
CA THR A 19 3.04 -0.78 -29.22
C THR A 19 1.66 -0.65 -29.87
N THR A 20 0.70 -1.49 -29.46
CA THR A 20 -0.63 -1.55 -30.07
C THR A 20 -1.66 -0.74 -29.29
N HIS A 21 -1.61 -0.79 -27.94
CA HIS A 21 -2.56 -0.05 -27.12
C HIS A 21 -2.02 1.32 -26.66
N GLY A 22 -0.77 1.65 -26.96
CA GLY A 22 -0.18 2.96 -26.71
C GLY A 22 -0.02 3.29 -25.22
N VAL A 23 0.07 2.29 -24.33
CA VAL A 23 0.29 2.55 -22.91
C VAL A 23 1.78 2.84 -22.64
N ASP A 24 2.05 3.64 -21.62
CA ASP A 24 3.41 3.98 -21.23
C ASP A 24 4.11 2.85 -20.47
N VAL A 25 3.36 2.09 -19.68
CA VAL A 25 3.89 0.96 -18.89
C VAL A 25 2.95 -0.23 -18.97
N SER A 26 3.52 -1.41 -19.18
CA SER A 26 2.82 -2.70 -19.12
C SER A 26 3.38 -3.55 -17.99
N ILE A 27 2.51 -4.12 -17.16
CA ILE A 27 2.87 -4.98 -16.03
C ILE A 27 2.25 -6.36 -16.23
N GLY A 28 3.07 -7.39 -16.12
CA GLY A 28 2.59 -8.76 -16.07
C GLY A 28 2.00 -9.07 -14.69
N SER A 29 0.68 -9.29 -14.63
CA SER A 29 -0.01 -9.59 -13.38
C SER A 29 -0.20 -11.08 -13.18
N ARG A 30 0.25 -11.57 -12.01
CA ARG A 30 0.04 -12.95 -11.54
C ARG A 30 -1.41 -13.23 -11.15
N PHE A 31 -2.18 -12.19 -10.90
CA PHE A 31 -3.58 -12.31 -10.48
C PHE A 31 -4.59 -12.30 -11.64
N LEU A 32 -4.13 -11.95 -12.83
CA LEU A 32 -4.91 -12.01 -14.06
C LEU A 32 -4.68 -13.30 -14.87
N GLY A 33 -3.63 -14.05 -14.54
CA GLY A 33 -3.29 -15.34 -15.16
C GLY A 33 -3.27 -16.47 -14.12
N ASP A 34 -2.86 -17.64 -14.58
CA ASP A 34 -2.72 -18.81 -13.72
C ASP A 34 -1.41 -18.69 -12.91
N SER A 35 -1.53 -18.58 -11.60
CA SER A 35 -0.38 -18.52 -10.70
C SER A 35 -0.48 -19.55 -9.59
N GLU A 36 0.58 -20.33 -9.39
CA GLU A 36 0.71 -21.32 -8.34
C GLU A 36 1.23 -20.75 -7.00
N ALA A 37 1.18 -19.46 -6.81
CA ALA A 37 1.67 -18.82 -5.58
C ALA A 37 0.90 -19.34 -4.34
N SER A 38 1.62 -19.61 -3.25
CA SER A 38 1.03 -20.02 -1.97
C SER A 38 0.08 -18.95 -1.41
N GLY A 39 -0.98 -19.38 -0.70
CA GLY A 39 -2.04 -18.49 -0.22
C GLY A 39 -1.54 -17.32 0.62
N TYR A 40 -0.56 -17.53 1.53
CA TYR A 40 0.01 -16.46 2.36
C TYR A 40 0.79 -15.41 1.54
N ARG A 41 1.50 -15.84 0.48
CA ARG A 41 2.23 -14.94 -0.42
C ARG A 41 1.25 -14.09 -1.24
N LYS A 42 0.17 -14.70 -1.74
CA LYS A 42 -0.92 -13.96 -2.42
C LYS A 42 -1.55 -12.93 -1.50
N ALA A 43 -1.82 -13.27 -0.23
CA ALA A 43 -2.37 -12.35 0.75
C ALA A 43 -1.43 -11.16 1.02
N GLY A 44 -0.13 -11.41 1.22
CA GLY A 44 0.88 -10.36 1.41
C GLY A 44 0.95 -9.40 0.22
N ILE A 45 0.99 -9.91 -1.02
CA ILE A 45 1.00 -9.08 -2.22
C ILE A 45 -0.27 -8.23 -2.32
N LYS A 46 -1.45 -8.81 -2.03
CA LYS A 46 -2.73 -8.08 -2.06
C LYS A 46 -2.76 -6.92 -1.05
N ILE A 47 -2.23 -7.12 0.15
CA ILE A 47 -2.15 -6.06 1.17
C ILE A 47 -1.25 -4.92 0.67
N ILE A 48 -0.06 -5.22 0.17
CA ILE A 48 0.87 -4.22 -0.37
C ILE A 48 0.26 -3.50 -1.58
N THR A 49 -0.39 -4.25 -2.49
CA THR A 49 -1.07 -3.70 -3.66
C THR A 49 -2.23 -2.80 -3.27
N SER A 50 -3.02 -3.17 -2.26
CA SER A 50 -4.10 -2.33 -1.75
C SER A 50 -3.56 -1.00 -1.19
N ALA A 51 -2.46 -1.04 -0.43
CA ALA A 51 -1.80 0.16 0.06
C ALA A 51 -1.24 1.02 -1.08
N ALA A 52 -0.62 0.42 -2.11
CA ALA A 52 -0.15 1.13 -3.29
C ALA A 52 -1.30 1.79 -4.08
N ASN A 53 -2.40 1.07 -4.29
CA ASN A 53 -3.60 1.61 -4.95
C ASN A 53 -4.23 2.77 -4.16
N TYR A 54 -4.21 2.70 -2.83
CA TYR A 54 -4.68 3.80 -1.99
C TYR A 54 -3.78 5.04 -2.10
N GLY A 55 -2.46 4.85 -2.20
CA GLY A 55 -1.47 5.93 -2.38
C GLY A 55 -1.39 6.49 -3.80
N THR A 56 -1.98 5.79 -4.79
CA THR A 56 -1.97 6.19 -6.20
C THR A 56 -3.40 6.28 -6.73
N SER A 57 -3.60 6.86 -7.89
CA SER A 57 -4.89 6.78 -8.62
C SER A 57 -5.00 5.51 -9.48
N LEU A 58 -4.00 4.64 -9.42
CA LEU A 58 -3.94 3.41 -10.20
C LEU A 58 -4.85 2.34 -9.59
N LYS A 59 -5.40 1.48 -10.45
CA LYS A 59 -6.17 0.29 -10.05
C LYS A 59 -5.46 -0.93 -10.61
N ILE A 60 -4.44 -1.39 -9.90
CA ILE A 60 -3.63 -2.55 -10.30
C ILE A 60 -3.92 -3.74 -9.40
N SER A 61 -3.72 -4.94 -9.92
CA SER A 61 -3.90 -6.20 -9.21
C SER A 61 -2.59 -6.73 -8.61
N ASP A 62 -1.43 -6.37 -9.20
CA ASP A 62 -0.11 -6.85 -8.81
C ASP A 62 0.96 -5.76 -8.78
N SER A 63 1.10 -5.07 -7.64
CA SER A 63 2.13 -4.04 -7.46
C SER A 63 3.55 -4.57 -7.37
N GLN A 64 3.73 -5.86 -7.09
CA GLN A 64 5.02 -6.45 -6.80
C GLN A 64 5.61 -7.28 -7.96
N SER A 65 4.91 -7.35 -9.09
CA SER A 65 5.46 -7.99 -10.28
C SER A 65 6.64 -7.20 -10.82
N GLY A 66 7.78 -7.87 -11.03
CA GLY A 66 8.97 -7.32 -11.69
C GLY A 66 8.93 -7.42 -13.21
N PHE A 67 8.00 -8.21 -13.77
CA PHE A 67 7.87 -8.43 -15.21
C PHE A 67 7.12 -7.29 -15.86
N ARG A 68 7.87 -6.31 -16.38
CA ARG A 68 7.33 -5.04 -16.87
C ARG A 68 7.99 -4.65 -18.18
N ALA A 69 7.24 -3.93 -19.03
CA ALA A 69 7.77 -3.22 -20.17
C ALA A 69 7.45 -1.72 -20.08
N TYR A 70 8.33 -0.90 -20.63
CA TYR A 70 8.26 0.55 -20.54
C TYR A 70 8.39 1.16 -21.92
N SER A 71 7.56 2.14 -22.27
CA SER A 71 7.74 2.99 -23.44
C SER A 71 8.95 3.91 -23.27
N GLN A 72 9.47 4.46 -24.35
CA GLN A 72 10.54 5.47 -24.28
C GLN A 72 10.15 6.67 -23.44
N ASN A 73 8.89 7.08 -23.48
CA ASN A 73 8.34 8.16 -22.65
C ASN A 73 8.43 7.82 -21.17
N ALA A 74 8.03 6.60 -20.79
CA ALA A 74 8.12 6.15 -19.40
C ALA A 74 9.57 6.06 -18.90
N ILE A 75 10.50 5.55 -19.72
CA ILE A 75 11.93 5.47 -19.37
C ILE A 75 12.49 6.87 -19.09
N ASN A 76 12.18 7.83 -19.93
CA ASN A 76 12.66 9.22 -19.77
C ASN A 76 12.01 9.94 -18.58
N ALA A 77 10.80 9.50 -18.17
CA ALA A 77 10.07 10.15 -17.10
C ALA A 77 10.35 9.53 -15.71
N ILE A 78 10.64 8.24 -15.64
CA ILE A 78 10.76 7.51 -14.37
C ILE A 78 12.24 7.30 -14.02
N HIS A 79 12.67 7.92 -12.92
CA HIS A 79 14.03 7.76 -12.38
C HIS A 79 13.92 7.20 -10.95
N PRO A 80 13.92 5.87 -10.76
CA PRO A 80 13.87 5.28 -9.42
C PRO A 80 15.10 5.64 -8.59
N THR A 81 14.91 5.87 -7.30
CA THR A 81 15.96 6.19 -6.33
C THR A 81 16.04 5.15 -5.21
N GLU A 82 14.95 4.42 -4.98
CA GLU A 82 14.89 3.33 -4.01
C GLU A 82 15.61 2.08 -4.52
N GLN A 83 15.95 1.19 -3.59
CA GLN A 83 16.61 -0.09 -3.87
C GLN A 83 15.78 -1.28 -3.39
N GLY A 84 16.06 -2.45 -3.93
CA GLY A 84 15.38 -3.68 -3.56
C GLY A 84 13.89 -3.68 -3.94
N MET A 85 13.06 -4.32 -3.13
CA MET A 85 11.62 -4.48 -3.44
C MET A 85 10.83 -3.16 -3.37
N SER A 86 11.32 -2.15 -2.68
CA SER A 86 10.67 -0.83 -2.58
C SER A 86 10.63 -0.11 -3.92
N VAL A 87 11.55 -0.40 -4.83
CA VAL A 87 11.59 0.18 -6.18
C VAL A 87 10.30 -0.09 -6.96
N SER A 88 9.70 -1.26 -6.78
CA SER A 88 8.44 -1.60 -7.46
C SER A 88 7.30 -0.65 -7.10
N THR A 89 7.18 -0.32 -5.82
CA THR A 89 6.17 0.63 -5.33
C THR A 89 6.52 2.06 -5.75
N GLU A 90 7.79 2.47 -5.67
CA GLU A 90 8.24 3.80 -6.11
C GLU A 90 7.92 4.06 -7.59
N ILE A 91 8.17 3.08 -8.45
CA ILE A 91 7.84 3.20 -9.88
C ILE A 91 6.34 3.45 -10.08
N LEU A 92 5.47 2.71 -9.39
CA LEU A 92 4.02 2.90 -9.48
C LEU A 92 3.59 4.29 -9.02
N LEU A 93 4.21 4.81 -7.97
CA LEU A 93 3.96 6.16 -7.49
C LEU A 93 4.38 7.21 -8.53
N LYS A 94 5.55 7.01 -9.17
CA LYS A 94 6.03 7.91 -10.23
C LYS A 94 5.15 7.85 -11.48
N ILE A 95 4.66 6.67 -11.87
CA ILE A 95 3.67 6.50 -12.94
C ILE A 95 2.43 7.34 -12.63
N SER A 96 1.85 7.17 -11.44
CA SER A 96 0.66 7.90 -11.02
C SER A 96 0.88 9.42 -10.98
N ASN A 97 1.99 9.87 -10.39
CA ASN A 97 2.29 11.30 -10.22
C ASN A 97 2.56 12.01 -11.55
N LYS A 98 3.06 11.28 -12.55
CA LYS A 98 3.35 11.82 -13.88
C LYS A 98 2.20 11.63 -14.86
N GLY A 99 1.09 11.02 -14.45
CA GLY A 99 -0.06 10.77 -15.29
C GLY A 99 0.21 9.80 -16.44
N LEU A 100 1.21 8.90 -16.28
CA LEU A 100 1.55 7.91 -17.30
C LEU A 100 0.48 6.82 -17.34
N SER A 101 0.17 6.36 -18.54
CA SER A 101 -0.79 5.28 -18.77
C SER A 101 -0.18 3.92 -18.43
N LEU A 102 -1.01 3.05 -17.81
CA LEU A 102 -0.58 1.72 -17.38
C LEU A 102 -1.63 0.67 -17.76
N ALA A 103 -1.17 -0.48 -18.22
CA ALA A 103 -2.00 -1.68 -18.42
C ALA A 103 -1.40 -2.89 -17.71
N GLU A 104 -2.26 -3.79 -17.25
CA GLU A 104 -1.86 -5.11 -16.78
C GLU A 104 -2.17 -6.16 -17.84
N VAL A 105 -1.25 -7.11 -18.01
CA VAL A 105 -1.44 -8.28 -18.88
C VAL A 105 -1.34 -9.56 -18.05
N PRO A 106 -2.15 -10.58 -18.34
CA PRO A 106 -2.08 -11.84 -17.61
C PRO A 106 -0.76 -12.57 -17.91
N ILE A 107 -0.10 -13.06 -16.85
CA ILE A 107 1.10 -13.88 -16.97
C ILE A 107 1.00 -15.11 -16.09
N SER A 108 1.70 -16.17 -16.49
CA SER A 108 1.90 -17.36 -15.67
C SER A 108 3.29 -17.31 -15.04
N ILE A 109 3.41 -17.75 -13.79
CA ILE A 109 4.69 -17.91 -13.10
C ILE A 109 4.83 -19.34 -12.63
N THR A 110 5.97 -19.93 -12.93
CA THR A 110 6.36 -21.24 -12.40
C THR A 110 7.31 -21.02 -11.24
N TYR A 111 6.94 -21.49 -10.05
CA TYR A 111 7.81 -21.48 -8.88
C TYR A 111 8.66 -22.75 -8.87
N GLY A 112 9.98 -22.66 -9.14
CA GLY A 112 10.91 -23.77 -8.96
C GLY A 112 11.16 -24.07 -7.48
N ASP A 113 11.61 -25.31 -7.19
CA ASP A 113 11.89 -25.78 -5.82
C ASP A 113 13.03 -24.98 -5.11
N ASP A 114 13.85 -24.28 -5.87
CA ASP A 114 14.98 -23.46 -5.39
C ASP A 114 14.62 -21.98 -5.11
N THR A 115 13.35 -21.63 -5.09
CA THR A 115 12.95 -20.27 -4.71
C THR A 115 13.39 -19.98 -3.29
N SER A 116 14.39 -19.11 -3.17
CA SER A 116 15.12 -18.76 -1.96
C SER A 116 14.22 -18.69 -0.72
N LYS A 117 14.57 -19.51 0.28
CA LYS A 117 14.03 -19.46 1.65
C LYS A 117 14.43 -18.18 2.41
N TYR A 118 14.97 -17.18 1.70
CA TYR A 118 15.37 -15.89 2.26
C TYR A 118 14.11 -15.15 2.70
N ASN A 119 13.92 -15.07 4.00
CA ASN A 119 13.03 -14.17 4.76
C ASN A 119 12.02 -13.33 3.96
N SER A 120 11.15 -14.00 3.18
CA SER A 120 10.07 -13.34 2.42
C SER A 120 9.19 -12.46 3.30
N VAL A 121 9.10 -12.77 4.60
CA VAL A 121 8.30 -12.02 5.57
C VAL A 121 8.98 -10.68 5.91
N SER A 122 10.30 -10.67 6.22
CA SER A 122 10.99 -9.42 6.57
C SER A 122 11.05 -8.45 5.38
N HIS A 123 11.25 -8.98 4.17
CA HIS A 123 11.18 -8.17 2.94
C HIS A 123 9.78 -7.62 2.71
N GLY A 124 8.73 -8.45 2.85
CA GLY A 124 7.34 -8.00 2.72
C GLY A 124 6.97 -6.91 3.72
N VAL A 125 7.41 -7.03 4.97
CA VAL A 125 7.20 -6.01 6.01
C VAL A 125 7.91 -4.70 5.63
N SER A 126 9.15 -4.75 5.14
CA SER A 126 9.89 -3.55 4.73
C SER A 126 9.18 -2.81 3.60
N VAL A 127 8.70 -3.53 2.57
CA VAL A 127 7.94 -2.94 1.46
C VAL A 127 6.62 -2.32 1.96
N LEU A 128 5.91 -3.04 2.83
CA LEU A 128 4.67 -2.53 3.42
C LEU A 128 4.91 -1.25 4.21
N MET A 129 5.93 -1.21 5.07
CA MET A 129 6.28 -0.03 5.87
C MET A 129 6.63 1.16 4.99
N ASN A 130 7.43 0.96 3.92
CA ASN A 130 7.76 2.03 2.97
C ASN A 130 6.52 2.53 2.21
N THR A 131 5.63 1.62 1.81
CA THR A 131 4.37 2.00 1.17
C THR A 131 3.47 2.79 2.12
N LEU A 132 3.32 2.34 3.38
CA LEU A 132 2.54 3.04 4.40
C LEU A 132 3.14 4.43 4.72
N LYS A 133 4.46 4.53 4.85
CA LYS A 133 5.15 5.80 5.04
C LYS A 133 4.83 6.77 3.90
N TYR A 134 4.90 6.33 2.66
CA TYR A 134 4.56 7.16 1.51
C TYR A 134 3.09 7.61 1.54
N VAL A 135 2.16 6.67 1.74
CA VAL A 135 0.73 6.97 1.82
C VAL A 135 0.42 7.96 2.94
N SER A 136 1.07 7.80 4.09
CA SER A 136 0.89 8.67 5.24
C SER A 136 1.33 10.12 4.98
N ILE A 137 2.36 10.32 4.15
CA ILE A 137 2.84 11.64 3.75
C ILE A 137 1.96 12.23 2.64
N LYS A 138 1.56 11.41 1.65
CA LYS A 138 0.77 11.88 0.49
C LYS A 138 -0.68 12.20 0.83
N HIS A 139 -1.28 11.46 1.76
CA HIS A 139 -2.68 11.61 2.16
C HIS A 139 -2.84 11.71 3.69
N PRO A 140 -2.19 12.69 4.35
CA PRO A 140 -2.13 12.75 5.80
C PRO A 140 -3.49 12.90 6.46
N LEU A 141 -4.39 13.69 5.86
CA LEU A 141 -5.74 13.87 6.38
C LEU A 141 -6.54 12.58 6.41
N LYS A 142 -6.38 11.72 5.40
CA LYS A 142 -7.07 10.42 5.38
C LYS A 142 -6.39 9.40 6.29
N PHE A 143 -5.06 9.41 6.33
CA PHE A 143 -4.27 8.42 7.07
C PHE A 143 -4.25 8.66 8.58
N TYR A 144 -4.07 9.90 8.99
CA TYR A 144 -4.02 10.31 10.41
C TYR A 144 -5.30 11.04 10.84
N GLY A 145 -5.87 11.89 9.98
CA GLY A 145 -7.01 12.74 10.34
C GLY A 145 -8.28 11.96 10.59
N VAL A 146 -8.64 11.01 9.72
CA VAL A 146 -9.86 10.21 9.91
C VAL A 146 -9.80 9.34 11.17
N PRO A 147 -8.74 8.54 11.42
CA PRO A 147 -8.59 7.81 12.67
C PRO A 147 -8.51 8.74 13.88
N GLY A 148 -7.81 9.87 13.76
CA GLY A 148 -7.69 10.86 14.83
C GLY A 148 -9.03 11.43 15.24
N LEU A 149 -9.85 11.84 14.28
CA LEU A 149 -11.20 12.35 14.52
C LEU A 149 -12.10 11.29 15.19
N PHE A 150 -12.04 10.05 14.69
CA PHE A 150 -12.79 8.93 15.26
C PHE A 150 -12.42 8.67 16.72
N LEU A 151 -11.13 8.62 17.04
CA LEU A 151 -10.65 8.40 18.40
C LEU A 151 -11.01 9.58 19.33
N THR A 152 -10.92 10.82 18.82
CA THR A 152 -11.32 12.02 19.58
C THR A 152 -12.80 11.95 19.95
N ILE A 153 -13.67 11.65 18.98
CA ILE A 153 -15.12 11.51 19.22
C ILE A 153 -15.40 10.36 20.20
N ALA A 154 -14.75 9.21 20.02
CA ALA A 154 -14.87 8.10 20.94
C ALA A 154 -14.46 8.49 22.37
N GLY A 155 -13.33 9.19 22.53
CA GLY A 155 -12.88 9.70 23.82
C GLY A 155 -13.89 10.64 24.49
N ILE A 156 -14.52 11.54 23.72
CA ILE A 156 -15.57 12.44 24.22
C ILE A 156 -16.80 11.64 24.68
N ILE A 157 -17.25 10.66 23.88
CA ILE A 157 -18.41 9.83 24.23
C ILE A 157 -18.12 9.03 25.51
N PHE A 158 -16.96 8.37 25.60
CA PHE A 158 -16.59 7.62 26.81
C PHE A 158 -16.44 8.52 28.02
N GLY A 159 -15.91 9.74 27.85
CA GLY A 159 -15.84 10.75 28.90
C GLY A 159 -17.23 11.21 29.37
N GLY A 160 -18.17 11.39 28.44
CA GLY A 160 -19.56 11.71 28.76
C GLY A 160 -20.26 10.61 29.55
N LEU A 161 -20.09 9.34 29.14
CA LEU A 161 -20.62 8.19 29.86
C LEU A 161 -20.04 8.06 31.27
N PHE A 162 -18.70 8.32 31.42
CA PHE A 162 -18.07 8.37 32.73
C PHE A 162 -18.69 9.45 33.63
N LEU A 163 -18.88 10.67 33.08
CA LEU A 163 -19.48 11.77 33.83
C LEU A 163 -20.93 11.48 34.27
N ASP A 164 -21.72 10.85 33.40
CA ASP A 164 -23.10 10.48 33.74
C ASP A 164 -23.15 9.50 34.93
N VAL A 165 -22.32 8.45 34.89
CA VAL A 165 -22.21 7.47 35.99
C VAL A 165 -21.69 8.15 37.28
N TYR A 166 -20.68 9.02 37.16
CA TYR A 166 -20.14 9.72 38.31
C TYR A 166 -21.18 10.64 38.98
N LEU A 167 -21.97 11.36 38.20
CA LEU A 167 -22.96 12.29 38.73
C LEU A 167 -24.15 11.57 39.38
N ASN A 168 -24.55 10.42 38.83
CA ASN A 168 -25.71 9.66 39.34
C ASN A 168 -25.32 8.77 40.52
N ASP A 169 -24.20 8.04 40.45
CA ASP A 169 -23.85 7.01 41.40
C ASP A 169 -22.75 7.43 42.39
N GLN A 170 -22.11 8.58 42.17
CA GLN A 170 -20.95 9.08 42.95
C GLN A 170 -19.77 8.09 42.98
N VAL A 171 -19.67 7.19 41.98
CA VAL A 171 -18.63 6.15 41.87
C VAL A 171 -17.63 6.52 40.77
N VAL A 172 -16.35 6.47 41.11
CA VAL A 172 -15.27 6.76 40.14
C VAL A 172 -14.73 5.44 39.57
N PHE A 173 -15.04 5.17 38.30
CA PHE A 173 -14.43 4.08 37.56
C PHE A 173 -13.14 4.56 36.88
N TYR A 174 -12.01 4.46 37.57
CA TYR A 174 -10.71 4.92 37.06
C TYR A 174 -10.33 4.34 35.70
N GLY A 175 -10.72 3.09 35.40
CA GLY A 175 -10.47 2.46 34.10
C GLY A 175 -11.18 3.15 32.95
N SER A 176 -12.45 3.55 33.11
CA SER A 176 -13.22 4.26 32.07
C SER A 176 -12.72 5.69 31.88
N LEU A 177 -12.39 6.39 32.98
CA LEU A 177 -11.79 7.72 32.90
C LEU A 177 -10.46 7.70 32.16
N LEU A 178 -9.55 6.77 32.53
CA LEU A 178 -8.25 6.64 31.88
C LEU A 178 -8.41 6.29 30.41
N GLY A 179 -9.33 5.37 30.08
CA GLY A 179 -9.64 5.01 28.69
C GLY A 179 -10.12 6.21 27.86
N ALA A 180 -11.05 7.02 28.41
CA ALA A 180 -11.53 8.22 27.76
C ALA A 180 -10.41 9.24 27.49
N VAL A 181 -9.56 9.50 28.46
CA VAL A 181 -8.41 10.42 28.34
C VAL A 181 -7.42 9.92 27.30
N VAL A 182 -7.06 8.64 27.32
CA VAL A 182 -6.12 8.05 26.35
C VAL A 182 -6.67 8.13 24.93
N LEU A 183 -7.93 7.77 24.70
CA LEU A 183 -8.57 7.87 23.39
C LEU A 183 -8.58 9.32 22.88
N PHE A 184 -8.97 10.26 23.73
CA PHE A 184 -9.00 11.68 23.38
C PHE A 184 -7.62 12.22 23.01
N LEU A 185 -6.60 11.94 23.84
CA LEU A 185 -5.24 12.42 23.59
C LEU A 185 -4.63 11.80 22.33
N LEU A 186 -4.80 10.49 22.11
CA LEU A 186 -4.34 9.82 20.88
C LEU A 186 -5.03 10.41 19.65
N GLY A 187 -6.34 10.63 19.73
CA GLY A 187 -7.10 11.25 18.66
C GLY A 187 -6.63 12.66 18.35
N ALA A 188 -6.40 13.48 19.38
CA ALA A 188 -5.87 14.84 19.23
C ALA A 188 -4.47 14.85 18.58
N ILE A 189 -3.56 13.99 19.05
CA ILE A 189 -2.20 13.88 18.50
C ILE A 189 -2.25 13.51 17.01
N LEU A 190 -3.04 12.48 16.64
CA LEU A 190 -3.19 12.08 15.24
C LEU A 190 -3.80 13.20 14.40
N SER A 191 -4.78 13.92 14.89
CA SER A 191 -5.42 15.03 14.18
C SER A 191 -4.44 16.19 13.94
N VAL A 192 -3.66 16.55 14.95
CA VAL A 192 -2.61 17.59 14.83
C VAL A 192 -1.54 17.15 13.84
N THR A 193 -1.10 15.89 13.92
CA THR A 193 -0.14 15.32 12.95
C THR A 193 -0.66 15.41 11.52
N ALA A 194 -1.95 15.09 11.31
CA ALA A 194 -2.59 15.18 9.99
C ALA A 194 -2.54 16.61 9.44
N ILE A 195 -2.82 17.61 10.28
CA ILE A 195 -2.81 19.04 9.88
C ILE A 195 -1.39 19.49 9.55
N ILE A 196 -0.40 19.16 10.41
CA ILE A 196 1.00 19.54 10.20
C ILE A 196 1.55 18.97 8.88
N LEU A 197 1.23 17.72 8.59
CA LEU A 197 1.70 17.08 7.35
C LEU A 197 0.93 17.54 6.11
N PHE A 198 -0.25 18.13 6.28
CA PHE A 198 -1.06 18.66 5.17
C PHE A 198 -0.67 20.10 4.80
N SER A 199 -0.18 20.91 5.74
CA SER A 199 0.23 22.29 5.53
C SER A 199 1.53 22.42 4.74
#